data_a18214e3f420c81110cb1ce8ed34733c
#
_entry.id   a18214e3f420c81110cb1ce8ed34733c
#
_cell.length_a   1.000
_cell.length_b   1.000
_cell.length_c   1.000
_cell.angle_alpha   90.00
_cell.angle_beta   90.00
_cell.angle_gamma   90.00
#
_symmetry.space_group_name_H-M   'P 1'
#
loop_
_entity.id
_entity.type
_entity.pdbx_description
1 polymer ?
#
loop_
_entity_poly.entity_id
_entity_poly.type
_entity_poly.pdbx_seq_one_letter_code
_entity_poly.pdbx_strand_id
1 'polypeptide(L)'
;MNKVFLLLLISLTTFGQKKPEDFGYKHIIFTYNKTIVDVLIQSKKGEENIKKPLFLFCQGSMPQPLLKYDETGLYGTFPFDVNDFLDEFHVVIVGKPGIPVISDVKDLKNNYQYLVENDSVPKTYSDNNYLDYYVNRNNFVINKLLKENWISKNKLVVAGHSEGSTIAAKLATKNNKVTHLIYSGGNPYGRFSSMLEEEVYKRKNYELIEYWKFVVENKNNLEYNGGDTYKATYDFSQPSAVYLKKIKIPVFITYGTKDWNAPYNDLLQIESIQSDLKNLTFKPYFDVEHNFFPVNENREPNYEIYNWENVGKDWKNWLNKN
;
A
#
# COMPACT_ATOMS: atom_id res chain seq x y z
N MET A 1 -17.30 30.80 -63.72
CA MET A 1 -17.67 30.70 -62.29
C MET A 1 -16.83 29.62 -61.64
N ASN A 2 -15.71 30.00 -61.04
CA ASN A 2 -14.83 29.05 -60.35
C ASN A 2 -15.32 28.86 -58.91
N LYS A 3 -15.75 27.65 -58.54
CA LYS A 3 -16.07 27.30 -57.15
C LYS A 3 -14.80 26.92 -56.41
N VAL A 4 -14.37 27.77 -55.46
CA VAL A 4 -13.29 27.49 -54.50
C VAL A 4 -13.90 26.63 -53.40
N PHE A 5 -13.45 25.36 -53.27
CA PHE A 5 -13.74 24.50 -52.15
C PHE A 5 -12.74 24.79 -51.04
N LEU A 6 -13.22 25.41 -49.96
CA LEU A 6 -12.46 25.63 -48.74
C LEU A 6 -12.47 24.33 -47.92
N LEU A 7 -11.38 23.58 -47.92
CA LEU A 7 -11.20 22.41 -46.99
C LEU A 7 -10.87 22.96 -45.63
N LEU A 8 -11.83 22.88 -44.69
CA LEU A 8 -11.56 23.08 -43.26
C LEU A 8 -10.83 21.84 -42.72
N LEU A 9 -9.54 21.93 -42.50
CA LEU A 9 -8.77 20.97 -41.72
C LEU A 9 -9.11 21.18 -40.24
N ILE A 10 -10.05 20.37 -39.72
CA ILE A 10 -10.27 20.26 -38.27
C ILE A 10 -9.14 19.39 -37.72
N SER A 11 -8.14 20.02 -37.11
CA SER A 11 -7.14 19.32 -36.32
C SER A 11 -7.82 18.77 -35.04
N LEU A 12 -8.22 17.52 -35.08
CA LEU A 12 -8.57 16.78 -33.87
C LEU A 12 -7.29 16.61 -33.07
N THR A 13 -7.07 17.47 -32.08
CA THR A 13 -6.10 17.21 -31.03
C THR A 13 -6.66 16.06 -30.19
N THR A 14 -6.31 14.85 -30.54
CA THR A 14 -6.47 13.71 -29.62
C THR A 14 -5.54 13.96 -28.46
N PHE A 15 -6.07 14.39 -27.32
CA PHE A 15 -5.36 14.34 -26.06
C PHE A 15 -5.11 12.86 -25.78
N GLY A 16 -3.90 12.39 -26.08
CA GLY A 16 -3.49 11.03 -25.79
C GLY A 16 -3.63 10.76 -24.29
N GLN A 17 -4.18 9.60 -23.94
CA GLN A 17 -4.25 9.16 -22.55
C GLN A 17 -2.85 9.18 -21.94
N LYS A 18 -2.68 9.83 -20.79
CA LYS A 18 -1.40 9.88 -20.05
C LYS A 18 -0.93 8.46 -19.69
N LYS A 19 0.38 8.26 -19.73
CA LYS A 19 1.03 6.99 -19.40
C LYS A 19 1.95 7.17 -18.20
N PRO A 20 2.26 6.11 -17.45
CA PRO A 20 3.20 6.19 -16.32
C PRO A 20 4.56 6.79 -16.69
N GLU A 21 5.04 6.53 -17.89
CA GLU A 21 6.32 7.04 -18.40
C GLU A 21 6.33 8.58 -18.54
N ASP A 22 5.18 9.21 -18.80
CA ASP A 22 5.04 10.67 -18.87
C ASP A 22 5.34 11.33 -17.52
N PHE A 23 5.28 10.55 -16.45
CA PHE A 23 5.53 10.97 -15.06
C PHE A 23 6.83 10.39 -14.49
N GLY A 24 7.71 9.85 -15.34
CA GLY A 24 9.03 9.35 -14.94
C GLY A 24 9.05 7.97 -14.32
N TYR A 25 7.96 7.19 -14.46
CA TYR A 25 7.91 5.80 -14.02
C TYR A 25 8.27 4.84 -15.15
N LYS A 26 9.04 3.81 -14.84
CA LYS A 26 9.14 2.63 -15.69
C LYS A 26 7.95 1.72 -15.39
N HIS A 27 7.14 1.41 -16.39
CA HIS A 27 5.99 0.52 -16.27
C HIS A 27 6.33 -0.86 -16.82
N ILE A 28 6.16 -1.88 -15.99
CA ILE A 28 6.34 -3.30 -16.39
C ILE A 28 5.03 -4.01 -16.14
N ILE A 29 4.60 -4.80 -17.13
CA ILE A 29 3.38 -5.59 -17.05
C ILE A 29 3.77 -7.06 -16.96
N PHE A 30 3.28 -7.74 -15.94
CA PHE A 30 3.36 -9.20 -15.80
C PHE A 30 1.97 -9.81 -15.85
N THR A 31 1.93 -11.14 -15.98
CA THR A 31 0.71 -11.92 -15.76
C THR A 31 0.94 -12.87 -14.60
N TYR A 32 0.04 -12.85 -13.63
CA TYR A 32 0.03 -13.76 -12.49
C TYR A 32 -1.37 -14.33 -12.30
N ASN A 33 -1.50 -15.66 -12.30
CA ASN A 33 -2.79 -16.37 -12.19
C ASN A 33 -3.87 -15.80 -13.13
N LYS A 34 -3.52 -15.60 -14.42
CA LYS A 34 -4.37 -15.04 -15.48
C LYS A 34 -4.79 -13.57 -15.24
N THR A 35 -4.23 -12.90 -14.25
CA THR A 35 -4.50 -11.49 -13.94
C THR A 35 -3.32 -10.62 -14.37
N ILE A 36 -3.60 -9.47 -14.95
CA ILE A 36 -2.60 -8.45 -15.26
C ILE A 36 -2.05 -7.88 -13.95
N VAL A 37 -0.74 -7.70 -13.91
CA VAL A 37 -0.01 -7.15 -12.76
C VAL A 37 0.83 -5.98 -13.25
N ASP A 38 0.34 -4.78 -12.99
CA ASP A 38 1.04 -3.54 -13.28
C ASP A 38 2.06 -3.26 -12.18
N VAL A 39 3.30 -3.02 -12.59
CA VAL A 39 4.42 -2.71 -11.69
C VAL A 39 5.02 -1.38 -12.11
N LEU A 40 4.99 -0.41 -11.22
CA LEU A 40 5.67 0.86 -11.43
C LEU A 40 6.99 0.87 -10.67
N ILE A 41 8.03 1.36 -11.33
CA ILE A 41 9.35 1.51 -10.78
C ILE A 41 9.80 2.94 -10.94
N GLN A 42 10.14 3.57 -9.85
CA GLN A 42 10.74 4.89 -9.85
C GLN A 42 12.22 4.78 -9.53
N SER A 43 13.03 5.40 -10.38
CA SER A 43 14.48 5.46 -10.28
C SER A 43 14.92 6.91 -10.30
N LYS A 44 16.10 7.21 -9.78
CA LYS A 44 16.70 8.52 -9.97
C LYS A 44 16.92 8.76 -11.46
N LYS A 45 16.53 9.93 -11.93
CA LYS A 45 16.62 10.30 -13.36
C LYS A 45 18.05 10.15 -13.87
N GLY A 46 18.22 9.40 -14.96
CA GLY A 46 19.52 9.07 -15.55
C GLY A 46 20.24 7.87 -14.90
N GLU A 47 19.64 7.27 -13.85
CA GLU A 47 20.20 6.13 -13.13
C GLU A 47 19.30 4.87 -13.22
N GLU A 48 18.37 4.82 -14.18
CA GLU A 48 17.39 3.76 -14.36
C GLU A 48 18.03 2.38 -14.63
N ASN A 49 19.27 2.38 -15.13
CA ASN A 49 20.05 1.17 -15.42
C ASN A 49 21.23 0.99 -14.47
N ILE A 50 21.43 1.89 -13.51
CA ILE A 50 22.44 1.74 -12.46
C ILE A 50 22.00 0.65 -11.50
N LYS A 51 22.93 -0.22 -11.13
CA LYS A 51 22.64 -1.37 -10.27
C LYS A 51 22.37 -0.93 -8.82
N LYS A 52 21.09 -0.90 -8.45
CA LYS A 52 20.62 -0.55 -7.11
C LYS A 52 19.72 -1.64 -6.52
N PRO A 53 19.62 -1.74 -5.17
CA PRO A 53 18.67 -2.61 -4.52
C PRO A 53 17.21 -2.16 -4.72
N LEU A 54 16.27 -3.05 -4.41
CA LEU A 54 14.83 -2.77 -4.47
C LEU A 54 14.29 -2.30 -3.12
N PHE A 55 13.40 -1.31 -3.18
CA PHE A 55 12.49 -0.93 -2.10
C PHE A 55 11.06 -1.15 -2.61
N LEU A 56 10.41 -2.23 -2.17
CA LEU A 56 9.01 -2.52 -2.52
C LEU A 56 8.08 -1.92 -1.48
N PHE A 57 7.17 -1.05 -1.92
CA PHE A 57 6.10 -0.51 -1.08
C PHE A 57 4.78 -1.24 -1.33
N CYS A 58 4.17 -1.77 -0.28
CA CYS A 58 2.84 -2.38 -0.28
C CYS A 58 1.82 -1.33 0.17
N GLN A 59 0.90 -0.97 -0.73
CA GLN A 59 -0.14 0.04 -0.49
C GLN A 59 -1.25 -0.46 0.45
N GLY A 60 -2.04 0.47 1.00
CA GLY A 60 -3.20 0.19 1.84
C GLY A 60 -4.39 -0.42 1.07
N SER A 61 -5.56 -0.50 1.72
CA SER A 61 -6.73 -1.25 1.24
C SER A 61 -7.49 -0.63 0.06
N MET A 62 -7.40 0.70 -0.15
CA MET A 62 -8.25 1.40 -1.12
C MET A 62 -8.05 0.91 -2.57
N PRO A 63 -9.13 0.69 -3.35
CA PRO A 63 -9.06 0.32 -4.76
C PRO A 63 -8.75 1.55 -5.64
N GLN A 64 -7.53 2.07 -5.51
CA GLN A 64 -7.07 3.28 -6.18
C GLN A 64 -6.05 2.95 -7.28
N PRO A 65 -6.07 3.71 -8.41
CA PRO A 65 -4.97 3.73 -9.36
C PRO A 65 -3.65 4.13 -8.67
N LEU A 66 -2.53 3.59 -9.16
CA LEU A 66 -1.22 3.98 -8.64
C LEU A 66 -0.93 5.44 -8.94
N LEU A 67 -1.28 5.90 -10.14
CA LEU A 67 -1.13 7.29 -10.58
C LEU A 67 -2.50 7.92 -10.77
N LYS A 68 -2.70 9.08 -10.20
CA LYS A 68 -3.88 9.91 -10.37
C LYS A 68 -3.43 11.28 -10.85
N TYR A 69 -4.06 11.82 -11.87
CA TYR A 69 -3.67 13.13 -12.43
C TYR A 69 -4.88 13.97 -12.78
N ASP A 70 -4.68 15.27 -12.80
CA ASP A 70 -5.58 16.25 -13.38
C ASP A 70 -4.79 17.36 -14.08
N GLU A 71 -5.42 18.52 -14.33
CA GLU A 71 -4.78 19.67 -14.96
C GLU A 71 -3.68 20.29 -14.09
N THR A 72 -3.72 20.11 -12.78
CA THR A 72 -2.76 20.67 -11.83
C THR A 72 -1.52 19.79 -11.64
N GLY A 73 -1.57 18.52 -12.02
CA GLY A 73 -0.42 17.60 -11.95
C GLY A 73 -0.73 16.17 -11.56
N LEU A 74 0.27 15.55 -10.95
CA LEU A 74 0.22 14.17 -10.50
C LEU A 74 -0.02 14.11 -9.00
N TYR A 75 -1.01 13.30 -8.58
CA TYR A 75 -1.25 12.99 -7.18
C TYR A 75 -0.48 11.73 -6.77
N GLY A 76 0.20 11.86 -5.66
CA GLY A 76 1.22 10.92 -5.21
C GLY A 76 0.78 9.46 -5.15
N THR A 77 1.67 8.62 -5.61
CA THR A 77 1.59 7.16 -5.52
C THR A 77 2.06 6.68 -4.16
N PHE A 78 3.06 7.36 -3.62
CA PHE A 78 3.64 7.08 -2.32
C PHE A 78 3.18 8.14 -1.31
N PRO A 79 2.88 7.76 -0.05
CA PRO A 79 2.52 8.74 0.96
C PRO A 79 3.73 9.53 1.49
N PHE A 80 4.96 9.11 1.21
CA PHE A 80 6.23 9.75 1.57
C PHE A 80 6.94 10.33 0.33
N ASP A 81 7.91 11.21 0.54
CA ASP A 81 8.74 11.66 -0.58
C ASP A 81 9.66 10.52 -1.06
N VAL A 82 9.33 10.00 -2.23
CA VAL A 82 10.09 8.91 -2.84
C VAL A 82 11.53 9.31 -3.19
N ASN A 83 11.78 10.60 -3.46
CA ASN A 83 13.11 11.12 -3.81
C ASN A 83 14.13 10.87 -2.70
N ASP A 84 13.69 10.81 -1.44
CA ASP A 84 14.56 10.47 -0.31
C ASP A 84 15.25 9.09 -0.47
N PHE A 85 14.67 8.19 -1.27
CA PHE A 85 15.14 6.81 -1.43
C PHE A 85 15.85 6.55 -2.77
N LEU A 86 15.68 7.42 -3.79
CA LEU A 86 16.14 7.15 -5.16
C LEU A 86 17.66 7.15 -5.34
N ASP A 87 18.42 7.75 -4.42
CA ASP A 87 19.88 7.66 -4.45
C ASP A 87 20.37 6.24 -4.20
N GLU A 88 19.67 5.48 -3.38
CA GLU A 88 20.09 4.16 -2.91
C GLU A 88 19.26 3.01 -3.52
N PHE A 89 18.01 3.25 -3.90
CA PHE A 89 17.06 2.21 -4.31
C PHE A 89 16.38 2.51 -5.65
N HIS A 90 15.94 1.45 -6.30
CA HIS A 90 14.79 1.50 -7.21
C HIS A 90 13.54 1.25 -6.37
N VAL A 91 12.62 2.22 -6.35
CA VAL A 91 11.40 2.11 -5.56
C VAL A 91 10.29 1.52 -6.42
N VAL A 92 9.64 0.48 -5.91
CA VAL A 92 8.69 -0.35 -6.63
C VAL A 92 7.34 -0.34 -5.93
N ILE A 93 6.28 -0.24 -6.71
CA ILE A 93 4.90 -0.44 -6.23
C ILE A 93 4.12 -1.28 -7.25
N VAL A 94 3.22 -2.13 -6.73
CA VAL A 94 2.44 -3.07 -7.56
C VAL A 94 0.97 -2.67 -7.54
N GLY A 95 0.36 -2.50 -8.70
CA GLY A 95 -1.04 -2.14 -8.85
C GLY A 95 -1.99 -3.17 -8.25
N LYS A 96 -3.18 -2.77 -7.89
CA LYS A 96 -4.23 -3.68 -7.43
C LYS A 96 -4.90 -4.39 -8.60
N PRO A 97 -5.35 -5.64 -8.46
CA PRO A 97 -5.93 -6.41 -9.54
C PRO A 97 -7.20 -5.74 -10.07
N GLY A 98 -7.31 -5.55 -11.38
CA GLY A 98 -8.47 -4.94 -12.03
C GLY A 98 -8.63 -3.43 -11.84
N ILE A 99 -7.70 -2.77 -11.13
CA ILE A 99 -7.65 -1.32 -10.99
C ILE A 99 -6.67 -0.76 -12.02
N PRO A 100 -7.03 0.26 -12.80
CA PRO A 100 -6.11 0.86 -13.77
C PRO A 100 -4.86 1.41 -13.08
N VAL A 101 -3.72 1.30 -13.75
CA VAL A 101 -2.45 1.79 -13.19
C VAL A 101 -2.41 3.31 -13.08
N ILE A 102 -3.12 3.99 -13.98
CA ILE A 102 -3.22 5.45 -14.07
C ILE A 102 -4.65 5.86 -14.41
N SER A 103 -5.15 6.93 -13.84
CA SER A 103 -6.48 7.49 -14.14
C SER A 103 -6.50 9.00 -13.96
N ASP A 104 -7.34 9.66 -14.75
CA ASP A 104 -7.76 11.05 -14.51
C ASP A 104 -8.63 11.09 -13.24
N VAL A 105 -8.43 12.09 -12.37
CA VAL A 105 -9.18 12.26 -11.12
C VAL A 105 -10.69 12.36 -11.36
N LYS A 106 -11.11 12.97 -12.48
CA LYS A 106 -12.53 13.11 -12.84
C LYS A 106 -13.26 11.78 -13.05
N ASP A 107 -12.52 10.71 -13.37
CA ASP A 107 -13.04 9.36 -13.59
C ASP A 107 -13.09 8.53 -12.31
N LEU A 108 -12.68 9.11 -11.17
CA LEU A 108 -12.60 8.46 -9.86
C LEU A 108 -13.72 8.95 -8.94
N LYS A 109 -14.10 8.12 -8.00
CA LYS A 109 -15.09 8.42 -6.96
C LYS A 109 -14.40 9.01 -5.71
N ASN A 110 -15.17 9.20 -4.65
CA ASN A 110 -14.67 9.69 -3.36
C ASN A 110 -13.41 8.95 -2.93
N ASN A 111 -12.45 9.68 -2.37
CA ASN A 111 -11.14 9.14 -1.98
C ASN A 111 -10.38 8.50 -3.15
N TYR A 112 -10.55 9.01 -4.37
CA TYR A 112 -9.87 8.53 -5.58
C TYR A 112 -10.06 7.04 -5.89
N GLN A 113 -11.19 6.46 -5.49
CA GLN A 113 -11.48 5.06 -5.75
C GLN A 113 -11.92 4.85 -7.20
N TYR A 114 -11.40 3.79 -7.82
CA TYR A 114 -11.88 3.31 -9.10
C TYR A 114 -13.03 2.33 -8.88
N LEU A 115 -14.24 2.78 -9.19
CA LEU A 115 -15.46 1.99 -9.10
C LEU A 115 -16.08 1.86 -10.48
N VAL A 116 -16.74 0.74 -10.72
CA VAL A 116 -17.49 0.45 -11.95
C VAL A 116 -19.00 0.69 -11.73
N GLU A 117 -19.84 0.12 -12.55
CA GLU A 117 -21.29 0.28 -12.44
C GLU A 117 -21.81 0.00 -11.02
N ASN A 118 -22.82 0.76 -10.60
CA ASN A 118 -23.45 0.69 -9.27
C ASN A 118 -22.45 0.91 -8.10
N ASP A 119 -21.45 1.75 -8.32
CA ASP A 119 -20.42 2.08 -7.33
C ASP A 119 -19.74 0.85 -6.71
N SER A 120 -19.64 -0.23 -7.46
CA SER A 120 -18.96 -1.46 -7.04
C SER A 120 -17.52 -1.50 -7.50
N VAL A 121 -16.67 -2.26 -6.81
CA VAL A 121 -15.31 -2.54 -7.26
C VAL A 121 -15.32 -3.53 -8.44
N PRO A 122 -14.32 -3.49 -9.34
CA PRO A 122 -14.22 -4.48 -10.41
C PRO A 122 -14.19 -5.92 -9.85
N LYS A 123 -14.86 -6.85 -10.52
CA LYS A 123 -14.89 -8.27 -10.10
C LYS A 123 -13.48 -8.86 -9.95
N THR A 124 -12.57 -8.49 -10.84
CA THR A 124 -11.16 -8.92 -10.74
C THR A 124 -10.50 -8.44 -9.44
N TYR A 125 -10.89 -7.27 -8.92
CA TYR A 125 -10.44 -6.81 -7.63
C TYR A 125 -11.01 -7.68 -6.51
N SER A 126 -12.33 -7.81 -6.40
CA SER A 126 -12.96 -8.57 -5.31
C SER A 126 -12.53 -10.03 -5.27
N ASP A 127 -12.39 -10.68 -6.44
CA ASP A 127 -11.94 -12.07 -6.54
C ASP A 127 -10.50 -12.29 -6.05
N ASN A 128 -9.66 -11.24 -6.04
CA ASN A 128 -8.24 -11.33 -5.72
C ASN A 128 -7.81 -10.45 -4.52
N ASN A 129 -8.76 -9.74 -3.88
CA ASN A 129 -8.47 -8.89 -2.74
C ASN A 129 -8.38 -9.72 -1.45
N TYR A 130 -7.31 -10.51 -1.30
CA TYR A 130 -7.03 -11.27 -0.07
C TYR A 130 -5.53 -11.46 0.13
N LEU A 131 -5.14 -11.67 1.39
CA LEU A 131 -3.75 -11.61 1.82
C LEU A 131 -2.82 -12.53 1.03
N ASP A 132 -3.21 -13.79 0.84
CA ASP A 132 -2.35 -14.78 0.14
C ASP A 132 -2.13 -14.45 -1.34
N TYR A 133 -3.13 -13.90 -2.01
CA TYR A 133 -2.97 -13.45 -3.39
C TYR A 133 -1.90 -12.35 -3.48
N TYR A 134 -2.00 -11.31 -2.66
CA TYR A 134 -1.04 -10.21 -2.68
C TYR A 134 0.38 -10.66 -2.32
N VAL A 135 0.52 -11.48 -1.29
CA VAL A 135 1.83 -12.01 -0.88
C VAL A 135 2.47 -12.84 -1.99
N ASN A 136 1.71 -13.77 -2.59
CA ASN A 136 2.22 -14.64 -3.65
C ASN A 136 2.54 -13.86 -4.92
N ARG A 137 1.68 -12.93 -5.31
CA ARG A 137 1.88 -12.04 -6.46
C ARG A 137 3.11 -11.15 -6.29
N ASN A 138 3.24 -10.50 -5.12
CA ASN A 138 4.39 -9.62 -4.86
C ASN A 138 5.69 -10.43 -4.78
N ASN A 139 5.66 -11.63 -4.23
CA ASN A 139 6.80 -12.54 -4.25
C ASN A 139 7.20 -12.93 -5.69
N PHE A 140 6.21 -13.18 -6.55
CA PHE A 140 6.45 -13.44 -7.97
C PHE A 140 7.12 -12.23 -8.65
N VAL A 141 6.59 -11.01 -8.44
CA VAL A 141 7.16 -9.76 -8.99
C VAL A 141 8.60 -9.57 -8.53
N ILE A 142 8.88 -9.67 -7.23
CA ILE A 142 10.25 -9.58 -6.69
C ILE A 142 11.17 -10.58 -7.38
N ASN A 143 10.77 -11.85 -7.51
CA ASN A 143 11.60 -12.88 -8.12
C ASN A 143 11.83 -12.66 -9.63
N LYS A 144 10.95 -11.93 -10.31
CA LYS A 144 11.16 -11.48 -11.69
C LYS A 144 12.16 -10.33 -11.73
N LEU A 145 11.95 -9.29 -10.93
CA LEU A 145 12.82 -8.11 -10.90
C LEU A 145 14.26 -8.44 -10.46
N LEU A 146 14.45 -9.35 -9.52
CA LEU A 146 15.78 -9.78 -9.06
C LEU A 146 16.60 -10.53 -10.13
N LYS A 147 16.02 -10.81 -11.31
CA LYS A 147 16.76 -11.36 -12.46
C LYS A 147 17.32 -10.27 -13.38
N GLU A 148 16.84 -9.05 -13.24
CA GLU A 148 17.28 -7.91 -14.03
C GLU A 148 18.71 -7.50 -13.64
N ASN A 149 19.52 -7.14 -14.64
CA ASN A 149 20.94 -6.80 -14.44
C ASN A 149 21.13 -5.49 -13.65
N TRP A 150 20.17 -4.60 -13.71
CA TRP A 150 20.18 -3.32 -13.01
C TRP A 150 19.69 -3.42 -11.56
N ILE A 151 19.28 -4.62 -11.09
CA ILE A 151 18.91 -4.85 -9.71
C ILE A 151 20.05 -5.48 -8.91
N SER A 152 20.41 -4.83 -7.81
CA SER A 152 21.32 -5.39 -6.81
C SER A 152 20.58 -6.36 -5.89
N LYS A 153 21.22 -7.49 -5.57
CA LYS A 153 20.64 -8.54 -4.72
C LYS A 153 21.12 -8.48 -3.26
N ASN A 154 21.94 -7.48 -2.93
CA ASN A 154 22.55 -7.37 -1.61
C ASN A 154 21.61 -6.82 -0.53
N LYS A 155 20.58 -6.06 -0.93
CA LYS A 155 19.57 -5.48 -0.04
C LYS A 155 18.21 -5.55 -0.74
N LEU A 156 17.17 -5.95 -0.03
CA LEU A 156 15.78 -5.92 -0.46
C LEU A 156 14.93 -5.44 0.71
N VAL A 157 14.39 -4.25 0.56
CA VAL A 157 13.48 -3.66 1.54
C VAL A 157 12.05 -3.93 1.12
N VAL A 158 11.23 -4.38 2.05
CA VAL A 158 9.77 -4.43 1.88
C VAL A 158 9.14 -3.54 2.93
N ALA A 159 8.39 -2.57 2.48
CA ALA A 159 7.64 -1.64 3.33
C ALA A 159 6.15 -1.76 3.06
N GLY A 160 5.31 -1.50 4.05
CA GLY A 160 3.88 -1.44 3.87
C GLY A 160 3.22 -0.58 4.92
N HIS A 161 2.11 0.09 4.51
CA HIS A 161 1.29 0.89 5.40
C HIS A 161 -0.12 0.34 5.44
N SER A 162 -0.76 0.40 6.62
CA SER A 162 -2.12 -0.09 6.80
C SER A 162 -2.23 -1.58 6.42
N GLU A 163 -3.16 -1.97 5.55
CA GLU A 163 -3.27 -3.33 5.00
C GLU A 163 -1.95 -3.80 4.36
N GLY A 164 -1.22 -2.88 3.70
CA GLY A 164 0.07 -3.17 3.10
C GLY A 164 1.12 -3.66 4.10
N SER A 165 1.04 -3.26 5.37
CA SER A 165 1.95 -3.72 6.42
C SER A 165 1.78 -5.23 6.71
N THR A 166 0.54 -5.73 6.71
CA THR A 166 0.25 -7.16 6.88
C THR A 166 0.77 -7.97 5.68
N ILE A 167 0.60 -7.43 4.45
CA ILE A 167 1.17 -8.02 3.24
C ILE A 167 2.69 -8.08 3.35
N ALA A 168 3.33 -6.97 3.73
CA ALA A 168 4.78 -6.86 3.86
C ALA A 168 5.35 -7.84 4.90
N ALA A 169 4.72 -7.95 6.07
CA ALA A 169 5.13 -8.86 7.13
C ALA A 169 5.07 -10.34 6.69
N LYS A 170 3.96 -10.76 6.07
CA LYS A 170 3.83 -12.13 5.56
C LYS A 170 4.79 -12.40 4.39
N LEU A 171 4.98 -11.42 3.50
CA LEU A 171 5.93 -11.51 2.39
C LEU A 171 7.36 -11.69 2.87
N ALA A 172 7.78 -10.95 3.90
CA ALA A 172 9.12 -11.06 4.49
C ALA A 172 9.39 -12.45 5.11
N THR A 173 8.36 -13.13 5.62
CA THR A 173 8.52 -14.53 6.08
C THR A 173 8.60 -15.52 4.93
N LYS A 174 7.98 -15.21 3.78
CA LYS A 174 7.90 -16.10 2.63
C LYS A 174 9.12 -16.01 1.72
N ASN A 175 9.72 -14.82 1.61
CA ASN A 175 10.86 -14.55 0.73
C ASN A 175 12.12 -14.27 1.56
N ASN A 176 13.02 -15.26 1.63
CA ASN A 176 14.28 -15.18 2.38
C ASN A 176 15.31 -14.20 1.81
N LYS A 177 15.02 -13.54 0.68
CA LYS A 177 15.85 -12.48 0.11
C LYS A 177 15.51 -11.10 0.70
N VAL A 178 14.36 -10.97 1.38
CA VAL A 178 14.03 -9.76 2.11
C VAL A 178 15.01 -9.57 3.24
N THR A 179 15.63 -8.40 3.30
CA THR A 179 16.67 -8.07 4.27
C THR A 179 16.19 -7.09 5.35
N HIS A 180 15.16 -6.26 5.04
CA HIS A 180 14.60 -5.27 5.95
C HIS A 180 13.09 -5.19 5.75
N LEU A 181 12.37 -5.01 6.84
CA LEU A 181 10.93 -4.82 6.84
C LEU A 181 10.56 -3.50 7.51
N ILE A 182 9.70 -2.71 6.85
CA ILE A 182 9.04 -1.55 7.47
C ILE A 182 7.55 -1.89 7.58
N TYR A 183 7.05 -1.94 8.82
CA TYR A 183 5.68 -2.24 9.19
C TYR A 183 5.03 -0.95 9.73
N SER A 184 4.18 -0.32 8.95
CA SER A 184 3.64 1.01 9.26
C SER A 184 2.12 1.00 9.40
N GLY A 185 1.59 1.60 10.45
CA GLY A 185 0.14 1.78 10.67
C GLY A 185 -0.68 0.49 10.65
N GLY A 186 -0.06 -0.67 10.78
CA GLY A 186 -0.77 -1.96 10.80
C GLY A 186 -1.24 -2.33 12.20
N ASN A 187 -2.25 -3.24 12.26
CA ASN A 187 -2.62 -3.89 13.51
C ASN A 187 -1.96 -5.27 13.60
N PRO A 188 -1.00 -5.49 14.50
CA PRO A 188 -0.33 -6.78 14.61
C PRO A 188 -1.23 -7.92 15.09
N TYR A 189 -2.40 -7.64 15.64
CA TYR A 189 -3.38 -8.64 16.09
C TYR A 189 -4.60 -8.76 15.19
N GLY A 190 -4.54 -8.13 14.00
CA GLY A 190 -5.58 -8.20 12.98
C GLY A 190 -6.50 -6.97 12.99
N ARG A 191 -6.85 -6.50 11.79
CA ARG A 191 -7.60 -5.25 11.62
C ARG A 191 -8.99 -5.25 12.28
N PHE A 192 -9.58 -6.44 12.48
CA PHE A 192 -10.91 -6.51 13.08
C PHE A 192 -10.94 -5.97 14.51
N SER A 193 -9.87 -6.13 15.28
CA SER A 193 -9.80 -5.58 16.64
C SER A 193 -9.80 -4.04 16.66
N SER A 194 -9.17 -3.39 15.68
CA SER A 194 -9.24 -1.92 15.54
C SER A 194 -10.63 -1.46 15.10
N MET A 195 -11.28 -2.19 14.20
CA MET A 195 -12.65 -1.90 13.78
C MET A 195 -13.62 -1.98 14.97
N LEU A 196 -13.46 -3.00 15.82
CA LEU A 196 -14.27 -3.14 17.02
C LEU A 196 -14.02 -2.01 18.01
N GLU A 197 -12.77 -1.63 18.24
CA GLU A 197 -12.42 -0.52 19.14
C GLU A 197 -13.01 0.81 18.64
N GLU A 198 -12.88 1.08 17.34
CA GLU A 198 -13.49 2.25 16.70
C GLU A 198 -15.02 2.27 16.83
N GLU A 199 -15.68 1.12 16.61
CA GLU A 199 -17.13 0.97 16.75
C GLU A 199 -17.58 1.24 18.19
N VAL A 200 -16.90 0.64 19.16
CA VAL A 200 -17.21 0.84 20.59
C VAL A 200 -17.04 2.31 20.96
N TYR A 201 -16.00 2.96 20.48
CA TYR A 201 -15.77 4.38 20.74
C TYR A 201 -16.85 5.27 20.12
N LYS A 202 -17.15 5.08 18.82
CA LYS A 202 -18.05 5.94 18.04
C LYS A 202 -19.52 5.65 18.30
N ARG A 203 -19.92 4.38 18.31
CA ARG A 203 -21.31 3.93 18.37
C ARG A 203 -21.69 3.33 19.71
N LYS A 204 -20.73 3.02 20.56
CA LYS A 204 -20.90 2.43 21.91
C LYS A 204 -21.70 1.12 21.89
N ASN A 205 -21.47 0.26 20.87
CA ASN A 205 -22.10 -1.04 20.73
C ASN A 205 -21.08 -2.14 20.38
N TYR A 206 -21.53 -3.39 20.32
CA TYR A 206 -20.73 -4.57 20.02
C TYR A 206 -21.28 -5.38 18.83
N GLU A 207 -22.08 -4.79 17.95
CA GLU A 207 -22.70 -5.49 16.82
C GLU A 207 -21.66 -6.12 15.87
N LEU A 208 -20.46 -5.53 15.78
CA LEU A 208 -19.36 -6.10 15.03
C LEU A 208 -18.93 -7.50 15.49
N ILE A 209 -19.17 -7.86 16.77
CA ILE A 209 -18.86 -9.22 17.26
C ILE A 209 -19.76 -10.27 16.57
N GLU A 210 -21.03 -9.97 16.37
CA GLU A 210 -21.94 -10.86 15.64
C GLU A 210 -21.56 -10.91 14.14
N TYR A 211 -21.20 -9.76 13.55
CA TYR A 211 -20.66 -9.72 12.19
C TYR A 211 -19.39 -10.57 12.06
N TRP A 212 -18.50 -10.56 13.05
CA TRP A 212 -17.29 -11.39 13.04
C TRP A 212 -17.58 -12.88 13.02
N LYS A 213 -18.58 -13.34 13.76
CA LYS A 213 -19.00 -14.75 13.71
C LYS A 213 -19.40 -15.13 12.29
N PHE A 214 -20.18 -14.28 11.64
CA PHE A 214 -20.61 -14.48 10.27
C PHE A 214 -19.46 -14.47 9.27
N VAL A 215 -18.48 -13.56 9.45
CA VAL A 215 -17.25 -13.53 8.65
C VAL A 215 -16.45 -14.83 8.78
N VAL A 216 -16.31 -15.37 9.99
CA VAL A 216 -15.60 -16.64 10.24
C VAL A 216 -16.31 -17.82 9.58
N GLU A 217 -17.62 -17.89 9.65
CA GLU A 217 -18.41 -18.93 8.98
C GLU A 217 -18.29 -18.85 7.45
N ASN A 218 -18.13 -17.64 6.90
CA ASN A 218 -18.03 -17.35 5.47
C ASN A 218 -16.60 -17.01 4.98
N LYS A 219 -15.57 -17.38 5.71
CA LYS A 219 -14.16 -16.96 5.49
C LYS A 219 -13.56 -17.25 4.11
N ASN A 220 -14.18 -18.08 3.30
CA ASN A 220 -13.77 -18.39 1.93
C ASN A 220 -14.68 -17.72 0.88
N ASN A 221 -15.72 -17.03 1.30
CA ASN A 221 -16.67 -16.40 0.39
C ASN A 221 -16.09 -15.11 -0.18
N LEU A 222 -16.09 -14.99 -1.51
CA LEU A 222 -15.63 -13.83 -2.29
C LEU A 222 -16.77 -12.86 -2.62
N GLU A 223 -17.94 -13.04 -2.01
CA GLU A 223 -19.06 -12.13 -2.22
C GLU A 223 -18.73 -10.75 -1.64
N TYR A 224 -18.96 -9.73 -2.47
CA TYR A 224 -18.76 -8.34 -2.10
C TYR A 224 -19.99 -7.82 -1.35
N ASN A 225 -19.80 -7.28 -0.18
CA ASN A 225 -20.87 -6.81 0.68
C ASN A 225 -20.66 -5.32 1.06
N GLY A 226 -20.58 -4.45 0.03
CA GLY A 226 -20.50 -3.00 0.22
C GLY A 226 -19.17 -2.47 0.79
N GLY A 227 -18.16 -3.32 0.93
CA GLY A 227 -16.84 -2.97 1.44
C GLY A 227 -15.81 -3.99 0.97
N ASP A 228 -15.40 -4.89 1.85
CA ASP A 228 -14.57 -6.04 1.50
C ASP A 228 -15.41 -7.32 1.36
N THR A 229 -14.85 -8.31 0.67
CA THR A 229 -15.39 -9.67 0.72
C THR A 229 -15.21 -10.28 2.11
N TYR A 230 -16.02 -11.28 2.50
CA TYR A 230 -15.82 -11.99 3.77
C TYR A 230 -14.41 -12.59 3.87
N LYS A 231 -13.92 -13.14 2.76
CA LYS A 231 -12.54 -13.66 2.68
C LYS A 231 -11.50 -12.59 2.96
N ALA A 232 -11.61 -11.42 2.36
CA ALA A 232 -10.69 -10.31 2.60
C ALA A 232 -10.73 -9.87 4.07
N THR A 233 -11.93 -9.68 4.62
CA THR A 233 -12.14 -9.30 6.02
C THR A 233 -11.51 -10.32 6.96
N TYR A 234 -11.71 -11.62 6.72
CA TYR A 234 -11.11 -12.69 7.51
C TYR A 234 -9.59 -12.71 7.39
N ASP A 235 -9.05 -12.73 6.17
CA ASP A 235 -7.61 -12.90 5.91
C ASP A 235 -6.79 -11.74 6.49
N PHE A 236 -7.23 -10.48 6.31
CA PHE A 236 -6.54 -9.31 6.86
C PHE A 236 -6.78 -9.08 8.36
N SER A 237 -7.68 -9.84 8.97
CA SER A 237 -7.87 -9.87 10.41
C SER A 237 -7.06 -10.97 11.10
N GLN A 238 -6.25 -11.74 10.36
CA GLN A 238 -5.33 -12.69 10.97
C GLN A 238 -4.13 -11.95 11.60
N PRO A 239 -3.66 -12.38 12.79
CA PRO A 239 -2.58 -11.71 13.50
C PRO A 239 -1.26 -11.71 12.73
N SER A 240 -0.78 -10.54 12.28
CA SER A 240 0.56 -10.40 11.68
C SER A 240 1.69 -10.51 12.70
N ALA A 241 1.41 -10.39 13.99
CA ALA A 241 2.35 -10.66 15.08
C ALA A 241 2.99 -12.06 14.98
N VAL A 242 2.25 -13.04 14.42
CA VAL A 242 2.77 -14.40 14.17
C VAL A 242 3.96 -14.38 13.19
N TYR A 243 3.95 -13.47 12.21
CA TYR A 243 5.04 -13.27 11.26
C TYR A 243 6.16 -12.44 11.90
N LEU A 244 5.80 -11.29 12.49
CA LEU A 244 6.75 -10.34 13.08
C LEU A 244 7.64 -10.98 14.15
N LYS A 245 7.09 -11.85 15.01
CA LYS A 245 7.85 -12.57 16.02
C LYS A 245 8.78 -13.66 15.46
N LYS A 246 8.52 -14.16 14.25
CA LYS A 246 9.36 -15.20 13.60
C LYS A 246 10.48 -14.63 12.75
N ILE A 247 10.31 -13.41 12.22
CA ILE A 247 11.28 -12.73 11.36
C ILE A 247 12.56 -12.47 12.15
N LYS A 248 13.72 -12.69 11.51
CA LYS A 248 15.05 -12.44 12.10
C LYS A 248 15.76 -11.23 11.51
N ILE A 249 15.28 -10.71 10.40
CA ILE A 249 15.77 -9.48 9.80
C ILE A 249 15.35 -8.27 10.64
N PRO A 250 16.05 -7.11 10.52
CA PRO A 250 15.61 -5.86 11.13
C PRO A 250 14.20 -5.47 10.69
N VAL A 251 13.36 -5.08 11.64
CA VAL A 251 11.97 -4.62 11.43
C VAL A 251 11.78 -3.26 12.08
N PHE A 252 11.25 -2.30 11.31
CA PHE A 252 10.86 -0.99 11.82
C PHE A 252 9.35 -0.87 11.87
N ILE A 253 8.81 -0.66 13.06
CA ILE A 253 7.37 -0.58 13.34
C ILE A 253 7.05 0.88 13.65
N THR A 254 6.23 1.51 12.80
CA THR A 254 5.84 2.93 12.93
C THR A 254 4.33 3.08 13.00
N TYR A 255 3.81 3.89 13.90
CA TYR A 255 2.38 4.08 14.10
C TYR A 255 2.06 5.41 14.79
N GLY A 256 0.87 5.95 14.55
CA GLY A 256 0.35 7.11 15.25
C GLY A 256 -0.24 6.73 16.61
N THR A 257 -0.01 7.51 17.66
CA THR A 257 -0.55 7.21 19.01
C THR A 257 -2.06 7.41 19.12
N LYS A 258 -2.67 8.07 18.15
CA LYS A 258 -4.14 8.26 18.06
C LYS A 258 -4.78 7.33 17.02
N ASP A 259 -3.99 6.46 16.36
CA ASP A 259 -4.50 5.36 15.53
C ASP A 259 -5.21 4.32 16.41
N TRP A 260 -6.31 3.75 15.92
CA TRP A 260 -6.99 2.61 16.55
C TRP A 260 -6.09 1.37 16.65
N ASN A 261 -5.00 1.33 15.89
CA ASN A 261 -3.97 0.28 15.92
C ASN A 261 -2.92 0.48 17.05
N ALA A 262 -2.85 1.67 17.66
CA ALA A 262 -1.80 2.01 18.62
C ALA A 262 -1.73 1.03 19.81
N PRO A 263 -2.83 0.70 20.53
CA PRO A 263 -2.76 -0.20 21.69
C PRO A 263 -2.21 -1.59 21.34
N TYR A 264 -2.45 -2.04 20.11
CA TYR A 264 -1.99 -3.33 19.63
C TYR A 264 -0.51 -3.33 19.25
N ASN A 265 0.01 -2.20 18.76
CA ASN A 265 1.45 -2.01 18.54
C ASN A 265 2.20 -1.92 19.87
N ASP A 266 1.64 -1.22 20.87
CA ASP A 266 2.17 -1.15 22.22
C ASP A 266 2.22 -2.54 22.87
N LEU A 267 1.15 -3.34 22.71
CA LEU A 267 1.13 -4.73 23.18
C LEU A 267 2.22 -5.57 22.54
N LEU A 268 2.41 -5.47 21.21
CA LEU A 268 3.50 -6.17 20.52
C LEU A 268 4.87 -5.71 21.03
N GLN A 269 5.04 -4.41 21.34
CA GLN A 269 6.29 -3.90 21.92
C GLN A 269 6.56 -4.51 23.31
N ILE A 270 5.55 -4.58 24.18
CA ILE A 270 5.65 -5.23 25.49
C ILE A 270 6.07 -6.69 25.33
N GLU A 271 5.40 -7.43 24.45
CA GLU A 271 5.73 -8.84 24.19
C GLU A 271 7.12 -9.02 23.57
N SER A 272 7.58 -8.09 22.73
CA SER A 272 8.92 -8.14 22.15
C SER A 272 10.01 -7.96 23.20
N ILE A 273 9.80 -7.08 24.19
CA ILE A 273 10.69 -6.88 25.33
C ILE A 273 10.72 -8.16 26.19
N GLN A 274 9.56 -8.71 26.52
CA GLN A 274 9.46 -9.94 27.31
C GLN A 274 10.15 -11.15 26.64
N SER A 275 10.16 -11.17 25.30
CA SER A 275 10.72 -12.26 24.49
C SER A 275 12.14 -11.96 23.98
N ASP A 276 12.77 -10.87 24.39
CA ASP A 276 14.11 -10.40 23.95
C ASP A 276 14.26 -10.32 22.41
N LEU A 277 13.23 -9.84 21.71
CA LEU A 277 13.24 -9.68 20.26
C LEU A 277 13.93 -8.35 19.87
N LYS A 278 15.26 -8.39 19.74
CA LYS A 278 16.09 -7.19 19.50
C LYS A 278 16.03 -6.63 18.08
N ASN A 279 15.46 -7.40 17.15
CA ASN A 279 15.33 -6.99 15.75
C ASN A 279 14.09 -6.15 15.47
N LEU A 280 13.18 -5.94 16.43
CA LEU A 280 12.02 -5.08 16.31
C LEU A 280 12.32 -3.70 16.90
N THR A 281 12.28 -2.67 16.07
CA THR A 281 12.43 -1.25 16.47
C THR A 281 11.08 -0.58 16.37
N PHE A 282 10.61 0.05 17.43
CA PHE A 282 9.32 0.75 17.49
C PHE A 282 9.52 2.26 17.50
N LYS A 283 8.70 2.96 16.72
CA LYS A 283 8.63 4.42 16.72
C LYS A 283 7.17 4.89 16.68
N PRO A 284 6.58 5.25 17.85
CA PRO A 284 5.32 5.95 17.90
C PRO A 284 5.50 7.41 17.45
N TYR A 285 4.48 7.94 16.74
CA TYR A 285 4.33 9.36 16.45
C TYR A 285 3.18 9.91 17.29
N PHE A 286 3.49 10.89 18.12
CA PHE A 286 2.52 11.40 19.10
C PHE A 286 1.46 12.26 18.43
N ASP A 287 0.22 12.14 18.94
CA ASP A 287 -0.96 12.94 18.60
C ASP A 287 -1.33 12.92 17.11
N VAL A 288 -0.95 11.86 16.39
CA VAL A 288 -1.33 11.64 15.00
C VAL A 288 -2.17 10.37 14.84
N GLU A 289 -3.07 10.39 13.85
CA GLU A 289 -3.95 9.27 13.51
C GLU A 289 -3.25 8.27 12.54
N HIS A 290 -4.04 7.37 11.96
CA HIS A 290 -3.60 6.27 11.10
C HIS A 290 -2.67 6.68 9.95
N ASN A 291 -2.97 7.80 9.27
CA ASN A 291 -2.19 8.32 8.15
C ASN A 291 -1.20 9.42 8.58
N PHE A 292 -0.87 9.46 9.87
CA PHE A 292 0.07 10.41 10.49
C PHE A 292 -0.34 11.88 10.42
N PHE A 293 -1.61 12.20 10.19
CA PHE A 293 -2.11 13.55 10.37
C PHE A 293 -2.33 13.86 11.85
N PRO A 294 -1.90 15.03 12.35
CA PRO A 294 -2.20 15.45 13.71
C PRO A 294 -3.70 15.50 13.93
N VAL A 295 -4.16 15.13 15.13
CA VAL A 295 -5.56 15.17 15.50
C VAL A 295 -5.79 16.09 16.70
N ASN A 296 -6.99 16.68 16.74
CA ASN A 296 -7.49 17.42 17.92
C ASN A 296 -8.01 16.45 19.00
N GLU A 297 -8.54 17.01 20.10
CA GLU A 297 -9.11 16.24 21.21
C GLU A 297 -10.27 15.32 20.80
N ASN A 298 -11.00 15.68 19.75
CA ASN A 298 -12.09 14.88 19.17
C ASN A 298 -11.61 13.81 18.17
N ARG A 299 -10.31 13.64 18.00
CA ARG A 299 -9.67 12.76 16.98
C ARG A 299 -9.96 13.19 15.54
N GLU A 300 -10.27 14.44 15.28
CA GLU A 300 -10.46 14.96 13.94
C GLU A 300 -9.09 15.32 13.34
N PRO A 301 -8.72 14.78 12.16
CA PRO A 301 -7.42 15.01 11.56
C PRO A 301 -7.28 16.41 10.96
N ASN A 302 -6.12 17.02 11.14
CA ASN A 302 -5.72 18.24 10.46
C ASN A 302 -4.92 17.88 9.21
N TYR A 303 -5.56 17.92 8.06
CA TYR A 303 -4.96 17.57 6.76
C TYR A 303 -4.01 18.64 6.21
N GLU A 304 -3.93 19.84 6.83
CA GLU A 304 -2.98 20.88 6.42
C GLU A 304 -1.54 20.57 6.87
N ILE A 305 -1.37 19.67 7.86
CA ILE A 305 -0.06 19.27 8.37
C ILE A 305 0.29 17.88 7.87
N TYR A 306 1.12 17.84 6.83
CA TYR A 306 1.53 16.60 6.19
C TYR A 306 2.78 16.00 6.84
N ASN A 307 2.61 14.97 7.66
CA ASN A 307 3.69 14.40 8.49
C ASN A 307 4.47 13.25 7.81
N TRP A 308 4.01 12.78 6.67
CA TRP A 308 4.65 11.69 5.95
C TRP A 308 6.10 11.97 5.52
N GLU A 309 6.45 13.24 5.33
CA GLU A 309 7.84 13.62 5.08
C GLU A 309 8.77 13.22 6.25
N ASN A 310 8.33 13.44 7.49
CA ASN A 310 9.08 13.04 8.68
C ASN A 310 9.14 11.51 8.81
N VAL A 311 8.02 10.83 8.55
CA VAL A 311 7.95 9.35 8.58
C VAL A 311 8.89 8.75 7.54
N GLY A 312 8.90 9.25 6.31
CA GLY A 312 9.80 8.81 5.24
C GLY A 312 11.28 9.02 5.58
N LYS A 313 11.63 10.19 6.12
CA LYS A 313 13.00 10.48 6.59
C LYS A 313 13.44 9.54 7.71
N ASP A 314 12.54 9.21 8.65
CA ASP A 314 12.83 8.25 9.71
C ASP A 314 13.03 6.84 9.16
N TRP A 315 12.25 6.41 8.16
CA TRP A 315 12.46 5.14 7.47
C TRP A 315 13.84 5.09 6.81
N LYS A 316 14.22 6.15 6.07
CA LYS A 316 15.55 6.25 5.46
C LYS A 316 16.65 6.22 6.49
N ASN A 317 16.53 7.02 7.54
CA ASN A 317 17.54 7.08 8.62
C ASN A 317 17.71 5.73 9.32
N TRP A 318 16.61 4.98 9.50
CA TRP A 318 16.67 3.65 10.08
C TRP A 318 17.33 2.65 9.12
N LEU A 319 17.02 2.69 7.82
CA LEU A 319 17.66 1.83 6.80
C LEU A 319 19.16 2.05 6.67
N ASN A 320 19.65 3.27 6.95
CA ASN A 320 21.09 3.61 6.91
C ASN A 320 21.85 3.12 8.13
N LYS A 321 21.17 2.77 9.22
CA LYS A 321 21.78 2.28 10.47
C LYS A 321 21.75 0.76 10.57
N ASN A 322 20.98 0.09 9.74
CA ASN A 322 20.74 -1.36 9.71
C ASN A 322 21.05 -1.94 8.32
#